data_afd5c12de4b6ef8c45b81a84c8bebf36
#
_entry.id   afd5c12de4b6ef8c45b81a84c8bebf36
#
_cell.length_a   1.000
_cell.length_b   1.000
_cell.length_c   1.000
_cell.angle_alpha   90.00
_cell.angle_beta   90.00
_cell.angle_gamma   90.00
#
_symmetry.space_group_name_H-M   'P 1'
#
loop_
_entity.id
_entity.type
_entity.pdbx_description
1 polymer ?
#
loop_
_entity_poly.entity_id
_entity_poly.type
_entity_poly.pdbx_seq_one_letter_code
_entity_poly.pdbx_strand_id
1 'polypeptide(L)'
;MCSSDLAGLAAAQQLVRQGHGVTVFERDDRLGGILRYGIPDFKLEKRMIDRRLEQLEAEGVEFATGVEVGRDLSIDELKDGVDAVILATGAQRHRDLQLPGRELDGIHFAMPYLIQQNRRVAGLPVEGPEITAKGKRVAILGGGDTSADCLGNALREGAVEVHEIAHGPTPPGEREPLKTWPEWPVVMRTYAAHQEGGQREWQFVTDGFEGKDGRLTHLVGHRVEFPGYAETGVRKPVPAKGGEVLLEVDLVLLAIGFTGTEEDDVYVQSGAAIGERGTVEIDAGYATSTPGVFACGDAVRGADLVVTAIADGRQCGAAVHATLA
;
A
#
# COMPACT_ATOMS: atom_id res chain seq x y z
N MET A 1 -5.09 -9.67 -17.29
CA MET A 1 -5.23 -9.18 -15.91
C MET A 1 -3.91 -8.56 -15.50
N CYS A 2 -3.89 -7.34 -14.97
CA CYS A 2 -2.66 -6.59 -14.78
C CYS A 2 -2.35 -6.38 -13.29
N SER A 3 -2.32 -7.40 -12.50
CA SER A 3 -1.72 -7.49 -11.15
C SER A 3 -1.97 -8.84 -10.49
N SER A 4 -0.98 -9.32 -9.80
CA SER A 4 -0.90 -10.68 -9.29
C SER A 4 -1.05 -10.79 -7.77
N ASP A 5 -1.67 -9.81 -7.08
CA ASP A 5 -1.78 -9.94 -5.62
C ASP A 5 -3.15 -10.46 -5.14
N LEU A 6 -4.04 -9.58 -4.74
CA LEU A 6 -5.27 -9.96 -4.05
C LEU A 6 -6.48 -10.05 -4.98
N ALA A 7 -6.89 -8.89 -5.52
CA ALA A 7 -8.09 -8.78 -6.34
C ALA A 7 -7.90 -9.49 -7.69
N GLY A 8 -6.74 -9.32 -8.35
CA GLY A 8 -6.42 -9.95 -9.60
C GLY A 8 -6.44 -11.48 -9.51
N LEU A 9 -5.74 -12.07 -8.53
CA LEU A 9 -5.75 -13.52 -8.32
C LEU A 9 -7.13 -14.06 -7.94
N ALA A 10 -7.92 -13.29 -7.18
CA ALA A 10 -9.27 -13.68 -6.81
C ALA A 10 -10.23 -13.70 -8.02
N ALA A 11 -10.14 -12.69 -8.89
CA ALA A 11 -10.89 -12.63 -10.14
C ALA A 11 -10.46 -13.76 -11.10
N ALA A 12 -9.14 -13.99 -11.25
CA ALA A 12 -8.60 -15.07 -12.08
C ALA A 12 -9.17 -16.42 -11.69
N GLN A 13 -9.18 -16.74 -10.39
CA GLN A 13 -9.74 -17.99 -9.92
C GLN A 13 -11.24 -18.14 -10.23
N GLN A 14 -12.04 -17.07 -10.05
CA GLN A 14 -13.47 -17.14 -10.36
C GLN A 14 -13.68 -17.43 -11.84
N LEU A 15 -12.95 -16.77 -12.73
CA LEU A 15 -13.09 -16.94 -14.17
C LEU A 15 -12.66 -18.32 -14.66
N VAL A 16 -11.50 -18.81 -14.21
CA VAL A 16 -11.03 -20.17 -14.58
C VAL A 16 -12.04 -21.24 -14.15
N ARG A 17 -12.61 -21.11 -12.94
CA ARG A 17 -13.64 -22.04 -12.45
C ARG A 17 -14.95 -21.98 -13.21
N GLN A 18 -15.19 -20.91 -13.96
CA GLN A 18 -16.32 -20.78 -14.88
C GLN A 18 -15.99 -21.22 -16.32
N GLY A 19 -14.78 -21.74 -16.56
CA GLY A 19 -14.35 -22.28 -17.84
C GLY A 19 -13.71 -21.27 -18.78
N HIS A 20 -13.36 -20.07 -18.34
CA HIS A 20 -12.62 -19.09 -19.14
C HIS A 20 -11.11 -19.38 -19.12
N GLY A 21 -10.43 -19.13 -20.24
CA GLY A 21 -8.97 -19.02 -20.28
C GLY A 21 -8.53 -17.69 -19.62
N VAL A 22 -7.57 -17.74 -18.71
CA VAL A 22 -7.12 -16.55 -17.97
C VAL A 22 -5.61 -16.47 -17.91
N THR A 23 -5.05 -15.35 -18.37
CA THR A 23 -3.64 -15.01 -18.21
C THR A 23 -3.51 -13.78 -17.30
N VAL A 24 -2.65 -13.87 -16.30
CA VAL A 24 -2.34 -12.77 -15.38
C VAL A 24 -0.96 -12.22 -15.76
N PHE A 25 -0.91 -10.95 -16.13
CA PHE A 25 0.33 -10.22 -16.37
C PHE A 25 0.79 -9.50 -15.11
N GLU A 26 2.06 -9.61 -14.79
CA GLU A 26 2.69 -8.95 -13.63
C GLU A 26 4.00 -8.28 -14.08
N ARG A 27 4.17 -7.00 -13.74
CA ARG A 27 5.39 -6.26 -14.07
C ARG A 27 6.62 -6.70 -13.30
N ASP A 28 6.42 -7.14 -12.05
CA ASP A 28 7.51 -7.62 -11.20
C ASP A 28 8.02 -8.99 -11.66
N ASP A 29 9.22 -9.34 -11.21
CA ASP A 29 9.87 -10.64 -11.50
C ASP A 29 9.18 -11.83 -10.83
N ARG A 30 8.29 -11.58 -9.86
CA ARG A 30 7.50 -12.60 -9.15
C ARG A 30 6.10 -12.11 -8.86
N LEU A 31 5.17 -13.06 -8.87
CA LEU A 31 3.78 -12.86 -8.52
C LEU A 31 3.58 -12.56 -7.03
N GLY A 32 2.54 -11.80 -6.70
CA GLY A 32 2.07 -11.57 -5.34
C GLY A 32 2.07 -10.12 -4.88
N GLY A 33 2.51 -9.17 -5.72
CA GLY A 33 2.38 -7.73 -5.50
C GLY A 33 2.75 -7.30 -4.08
N ILE A 34 1.86 -6.56 -3.41
CA ILE A 34 2.10 -6.05 -2.05
C ILE A 34 2.29 -7.18 -1.01
N LEU A 35 1.67 -8.35 -1.20
CA LEU A 35 1.88 -9.49 -0.29
C LEU A 35 3.32 -9.99 -0.35
N ARG A 36 3.93 -9.97 -1.54
CA ARG A 36 5.30 -10.44 -1.74
C ARG A 36 6.34 -9.38 -1.40
N TYR A 37 6.14 -8.17 -1.91
CA TYR A 37 7.16 -7.13 -1.85
C TYR A 37 6.90 -6.05 -0.79
N GLY A 38 5.64 -5.89 -0.33
CA GLY A 38 5.28 -4.92 0.69
C GLY A 38 5.29 -5.49 2.09
N ILE A 39 4.59 -6.60 2.33
CA ILE A 39 4.45 -7.19 3.65
C ILE A 39 5.73 -7.96 4.02
N PRO A 40 6.36 -7.72 5.18
CA PRO A 40 7.56 -8.44 5.61
C PRO A 40 7.30 -9.94 5.89
N ASP A 41 8.35 -10.77 5.74
CA ASP A 41 8.28 -12.22 5.98
C ASP A 41 7.91 -12.58 7.42
N PHE A 42 8.30 -11.77 8.40
CA PHE A 42 7.91 -11.98 9.79
C PHE A 42 6.42 -11.81 10.06
N LYS A 43 5.68 -11.18 9.13
CA LYS A 43 4.22 -11.02 9.19
C LYS A 43 3.50 -11.99 8.25
N LEU A 44 4.07 -12.26 7.08
CA LEU A 44 3.54 -13.19 6.07
C LEU A 44 4.66 -13.95 5.37
N GLU A 45 4.86 -15.22 5.72
CA GLU A 45 5.81 -16.11 5.06
C GLU A 45 5.44 -16.29 3.59
N LYS A 46 6.37 -16.05 2.66
CA LYS A 46 6.10 -16.07 1.21
C LYS A 46 5.70 -17.44 0.68
N ARG A 47 6.06 -18.53 1.36
CA ARG A 47 5.58 -19.88 1.03
C ARG A 47 4.03 -20.00 1.02
N MET A 48 3.33 -19.14 1.76
CA MET A 48 1.86 -19.10 1.75
C MET A 48 1.32 -18.55 0.43
N ILE A 49 2.04 -17.58 -0.15
CA ILE A 49 1.75 -17.03 -1.47
C ILE A 49 2.07 -18.09 -2.53
N ASP A 50 3.25 -18.70 -2.46
CA ASP A 50 3.71 -19.69 -3.42
C ASP A 50 2.72 -20.87 -3.51
N ARG A 51 2.30 -21.42 -2.38
CA ARG A 51 1.26 -22.46 -2.33
C ARG A 51 -0.05 -22.04 -3.01
N ARG A 52 -0.41 -20.76 -2.86
CA ARG A 52 -1.64 -20.24 -3.48
C ARG A 52 -1.50 -20.11 -5.00
N LEU A 53 -0.34 -19.68 -5.46
CA LEU A 53 -0.03 -19.56 -6.88
C LEU A 53 0.02 -20.94 -7.55
N GLU A 54 0.68 -21.93 -6.95
CA GLU A 54 0.69 -23.32 -7.39
C GLU A 54 -0.73 -23.89 -7.54
N GLN A 55 -1.61 -23.58 -6.60
CA GLN A 55 -3.02 -23.98 -6.70
C GLN A 55 -3.72 -23.32 -7.90
N LEU A 56 -3.52 -22.03 -8.13
CA LEU A 56 -4.15 -21.29 -9.23
C LEU A 56 -3.64 -21.79 -10.59
N GLU A 57 -2.35 -22.06 -10.70
CA GLU A 57 -1.74 -22.65 -11.88
C GLU A 57 -2.32 -24.04 -12.18
N ALA A 58 -2.45 -24.88 -11.12
CA ALA A 58 -3.10 -26.20 -11.25
C ALA A 58 -4.60 -26.11 -11.59
N GLU A 59 -5.29 -25.02 -11.24
CA GLU A 59 -6.66 -24.74 -11.65
C GLU A 59 -6.74 -24.18 -13.09
N GLY A 60 -5.60 -23.87 -13.75
CA GLY A 60 -5.51 -23.46 -15.14
C GLY A 60 -5.30 -21.96 -15.36
N VAL A 61 -4.91 -21.19 -14.33
CA VAL A 61 -4.48 -19.79 -14.52
C VAL A 61 -3.08 -19.77 -15.11
N GLU A 62 -2.88 -19.02 -16.19
CA GLU A 62 -1.58 -18.74 -16.76
C GLU A 62 -0.97 -17.47 -16.17
N PHE A 63 0.35 -17.46 -16.00
CA PHE A 63 1.09 -16.33 -15.43
C PHE A 63 2.21 -15.85 -16.36
N ALA A 64 2.30 -14.52 -16.55
CA ALA A 64 3.39 -13.87 -17.29
C ALA A 64 4.01 -12.78 -16.39
N THR A 65 5.18 -13.06 -15.81
CA THR A 65 5.94 -12.11 -14.98
C THR A 65 6.96 -11.32 -15.80
N GLY A 66 7.38 -10.15 -15.30
CA GLY A 66 8.30 -9.25 -15.99
C GLY A 66 7.68 -8.58 -17.21
N VAL A 67 6.35 -8.47 -17.25
CA VAL A 67 5.61 -7.84 -18.37
C VAL A 67 4.79 -6.66 -17.82
N GLU A 68 5.25 -5.46 -18.10
CA GLU A 68 4.52 -4.24 -17.74
C GLU A 68 3.55 -3.86 -18.86
N VAL A 69 2.27 -4.10 -18.62
CA VAL A 69 1.22 -3.70 -19.54
C VAL A 69 1.14 -2.18 -19.61
N GLY A 70 1.07 -1.66 -20.84
CA GLY A 70 1.19 -0.24 -21.15
C GLY A 70 2.59 0.13 -21.67
N ARG A 71 3.62 -0.63 -21.29
CA ARG A 71 5.00 -0.42 -21.75
C ARG A 71 5.51 -1.56 -22.65
N ASP A 72 5.48 -2.79 -22.15
CA ASP A 72 6.02 -3.97 -22.84
C ASP A 72 4.95 -4.63 -23.72
N LEU A 73 3.70 -4.44 -23.39
CA LEU A 73 2.52 -4.93 -24.09
C LEU A 73 1.41 -3.86 -24.01
N SER A 74 0.95 -3.34 -25.12
CA SER A 74 -0.10 -2.30 -25.11
C SER A 74 -1.48 -2.88 -24.74
N ILE A 75 -2.36 -2.02 -24.25
CA ILE A 75 -3.77 -2.40 -23.97
C ILE A 75 -4.51 -2.79 -25.24
N ASP A 76 -4.22 -2.16 -26.38
CA ASP A 76 -4.87 -2.48 -27.65
C ASP A 76 -4.47 -3.88 -28.13
N GLU A 77 -3.18 -4.24 -28.06
CA GLU A 77 -2.73 -5.61 -28.34
C GLU A 77 -3.41 -6.66 -27.45
N LEU A 78 -3.59 -6.34 -26.16
CA LEU A 78 -4.34 -7.23 -25.26
C LEU A 78 -5.79 -7.37 -25.70
N LYS A 79 -6.49 -6.27 -25.97
CA LYS A 79 -7.91 -6.27 -26.38
C LYS A 79 -8.15 -7.00 -27.68
N ASP A 80 -7.20 -6.97 -28.61
CA ASP A 80 -7.30 -7.72 -29.87
C ASP A 80 -7.21 -9.25 -29.67
N GLY A 81 -6.62 -9.68 -28.56
CA GLY A 81 -6.38 -11.10 -28.26
C GLY A 81 -7.30 -11.73 -27.23
N VAL A 82 -8.16 -10.94 -26.52
CA VAL A 82 -9.01 -11.42 -25.44
C VAL A 82 -10.39 -10.78 -25.45
N ASP A 83 -11.37 -11.44 -24.85
CA ASP A 83 -12.75 -10.93 -24.75
C ASP A 83 -12.92 -9.87 -23.64
N ALA A 84 -12.06 -9.87 -22.62
CA ALA A 84 -12.09 -8.90 -21.53
C ALA A 84 -10.72 -8.68 -20.89
N VAL A 85 -10.45 -7.45 -20.45
CA VAL A 85 -9.28 -7.05 -19.67
C VAL A 85 -9.73 -6.60 -18.28
N ILE A 86 -9.08 -7.06 -17.22
CA ILE A 86 -9.34 -6.62 -15.84
C ILE A 86 -8.11 -5.88 -15.31
N LEU A 87 -8.28 -4.61 -14.94
CA LEU A 87 -7.29 -3.81 -14.27
C LEU A 87 -7.38 -4.02 -12.76
N ALA A 88 -6.35 -4.62 -12.17
CA ALA A 88 -6.27 -4.91 -10.74
C ALA A 88 -4.90 -4.53 -10.16
N THR A 89 -4.34 -3.41 -10.60
CA THR A 89 -2.96 -2.97 -10.35
C THR A 89 -2.76 -2.33 -8.98
N GLY A 90 -3.83 -2.20 -8.18
CA GLY A 90 -3.77 -1.61 -6.84
C GLY A 90 -3.77 -0.09 -6.84
N ALA A 91 -3.55 0.50 -5.66
CA ALA A 91 -3.41 1.94 -5.44
C ALA A 91 -1.95 2.21 -5.02
N GLN A 92 -1.12 2.62 -5.97
CA GLN A 92 0.32 2.69 -5.76
C GLN A 92 0.85 4.13 -5.63
N ARG A 93 0.05 5.16 -5.98
CA ARG A 93 0.47 6.55 -5.84
C ARG A 93 0.58 6.94 -4.37
N HIS A 94 1.80 7.14 -3.92
CA HIS A 94 2.09 7.53 -2.54
C HIS A 94 1.52 8.90 -2.20
N ARG A 95 0.97 9.03 -1.00
CA ARG A 95 0.77 10.34 -0.40
C ARG A 95 2.12 10.92 0.01
N ASP A 96 2.38 12.17 -0.36
CA ASP A 96 3.62 12.85 -0.02
C ASP A 96 3.37 14.04 0.93
N LEU A 97 4.42 14.48 1.60
CA LEU A 97 4.47 15.69 2.41
C LEU A 97 5.29 16.75 1.69
N GLN A 98 4.61 17.72 1.09
CA GLN A 98 5.26 18.86 0.42
C GLN A 98 5.67 19.90 1.47
N LEU A 99 6.70 19.58 2.24
CA LEU A 99 7.21 20.40 3.36
C LEU A 99 8.65 20.84 3.11
N PRO A 100 9.11 21.92 3.74
CA PRO A 100 10.51 22.36 3.66
C PRO A 100 11.47 21.21 3.99
N GLY A 101 12.51 21.03 3.18
CA GLY A 101 13.52 19.99 3.35
C GLY A 101 13.13 18.60 2.86
N ARG A 102 11.97 18.44 2.17
CA ARG A 102 11.52 17.14 1.63
C ARG A 102 12.50 16.52 0.64
N GLU A 103 13.31 17.35 -0.02
CA GLU A 103 14.32 16.96 -0.99
C GLU A 103 15.63 16.41 -0.38
N LEU A 104 15.79 16.47 0.93
CA LEU A 104 17.00 15.97 1.62
C LEU A 104 17.14 14.45 1.45
N ASP A 105 18.39 14.02 1.26
CA ASP A 105 18.75 12.60 1.30
C ASP A 105 18.46 12.00 2.69
N GLY A 106 17.84 10.82 2.73
CA GLY A 106 17.39 10.17 3.95
C GLY A 106 15.88 10.24 4.16
N ILE A 107 15.09 10.84 3.25
CA ILE A 107 13.63 10.87 3.32
C ILE A 107 13.04 10.04 2.18
N HIS A 108 12.45 8.90 2.50
CA HIS A 108 11.93 7.93 1.53
C HIS A 108 10.47 7.57 1.79
N PHE A 109 9.76 7.13 0.77
CA PHE A 109 8.49 6.44 0.96
C PHE A 109 8.73 5.07 1.61
N ALA A 110 7.76 4.60 2.37
CA ALA A 110 7.83 3.32 3.07
C ALA A 110 7.95 2.12 2.10
N MET A 111 7.22 2.14 0.98
CA MET A 111 7.20 1.00 0.06
C MET A 111 8.56 0.70 -0.59
N PRO A 112 9.32 1.64 -1.14
CA PRO A 112 10.67 1.38 -1.62
C PRO A 112 11.57 0.73 -0.57
N TYR A 113 11.49 1.16 0.68
CA TYR A 113 12.24 0.55 1.80
C TYR A 113 11.81 -0.90 2.05
N LEU A 114 10.48 -1.15 2.13
CA LEU A 114 9.93 -2.50 2.35
C LEU A 114 10.24 -3.45 1.19
N ILE A 115 10.12 -2.96 -0.05
CA ILE A 115 10.46 -3.74 -1.26
C ILE A 115 11.93 -4.17 -1.23
N GLN A 116 12.85 -3.23 -0.97
CA GLN A 116 14.26 -3.55 -0.88
C GLN A 116 14.55 -4.57 0.22
N GLN A 117 13.91 -4.43 1.38
CA GLN A 117 14.11 -5.36 2.48
C GLN A 117 13.56 -6.76 2.18
N ASN A 118 12.37 -6.86 1.59
CA ASN A 118 11.82 -8.15 1.16
C ASN A 118 12.68 -8.81 0.09
N ARG A 119 13.24 -8.04 -0.86
CA ARG A 119 14.19 -8.56 -1.86
C ARG A 119 15.46 -9.07 -1.21
N ARG A 120 16.04 -8.37 -0.21
CA ARG A 120 17.21 -8.84 0.56
C ARG A 120 16.92 -10.15 1.28
N VAL A 121 15.80 -10.24 1.98
CA VAL A 121 15.39 -11.47 2.70
C VAL A 121 15.21 -12.64 1.74
N ALA A 122 14.69 -12.38 0.54
CA ALA A 122 14.52 -13.38 -0.51
C ALA A 122 15.83 -13.74 -1.27
N GLY A 123 16.96 -13.09 -0.95
CA GLY A 123 18.23 -13.26 -1.68
C GLY A 123 18.22 -12.73 -3.10
N LEU A 124 17.32 -11.77 -3.40
CA LEU A 124 17.18 -11.15 -4.71
C LEU A 124 18.02 -9.86 -4.82
N PRO A 125 18.44 -9.48 -6.02
CA PRO A 125 19.08 -8.19 -6.25
C PRO A 125 18.19 -7.03 -5.78
N VAL A 126 18.82 -6.01 -5.20
CA VAL A 126 18.17 -4.75 -4.83
C VAL A 126 18.52 -3.72 -5.89
N GLU A 127 17.50 -3.04 -6.40
CA GLU A 127 17.65 -2.00 -7.41
C GLU A 127 17.66 -0.61 -6.78
N GLY A 128 18.37 0.32 -7.42
CA GLY A 128 18.48 1.72 -6.99
C GLY A 128 19.37 1.95 -5.78
N PRO A 129 19.37 3.19 -5.25
CA PRO A 129 20.11 3.56 -4.04
C PRO A 129 19.65 2.75 -2.83
N GLU A 130 20.60 2.31 -2.02
CA GLU A 130 20.29 1.50 -0.84
C GLU A 130 19.57 2.34 0.24
N ILE A 131 18.41 1.86 0.65
CA ILE A 131 17.67 2.36 1.80
C ILE A 131 17.85 1.35 2.94
N THR A 132 18.51 1.76 4.03
CA THR A 132 18.75 0.90 5.21
C THR A 132 18.60 1.70 6.50
N ALA A 133 18.06 1.06 7.51
CA ALA A 133 17.92 1.58 8.88
C ALA A 133 19.12 1.23 9.77
N LYS A 134 20.05 0.42 9.29
CA LYS A 134 21.20 -0.07 10.09
C LYS A 134 22.05 1.08 10.64
N GLY A 135 22.13 1.12 11.97
CA GLY A 135 22.94 2.13 12.69
C GLY A 135 22.36 3.55 12.64
N LYS A 136 21.09 3.72 12.22
CA LYS A 136 20.43 5.03 12.06
C LYS A 136 19.37 5.25 13.14
N ARG A 137 19.09 6.52 13.41
CA ARG A 137 17.90 7.00 14.13
C ARG A 137 16.80 7.17 13.08
N VAL A 138 15.69 6.47 13.26
CA VAL A 138 14.63 6.36 12.25
C VAL A 138 13.34 7.00 12.76
N ALA A 139 12.74 7.88 11.97
CA ALA A 139 11.36 8.31 12.17
C ALA A 139 10.48 7.73 11.07
N ILE A 140 9.37 7.11 11.45
CA ILE A 140 8.36 6.56 10.57
C ILE A 140 7.11 7.39 10.73
N LEU A 141 6.75 8.16 9.69
CA LEU A 141 5.56 8.98 9.70
C LEU A 141 4.37 8.16 9.25
N GLY A 142 3.48 7.85 10.20
CA GLY A 142 2.31 7.01 10.03
C GLY A 142 1.98 6.25 11.31
N GLY A 143 0.86 5.52 11.34
CA GLY A 143 0.41 4.76 12.52
C GLY A 143 -0.44 3.55 12.13
N GLY A 144 -0.31 3.08 10.90
CA GLY A 144 -1.02 1.92 10.36
C GLY A 144 -0.14 0.68 10.19
N ASP A 145 -0.63 -0.29 9.41
CA ASP A 145 0.07 -1.55 9.12
C ASP A 145 1.44 -1.32 8.48
N THR A 146 1.52 -0.42 7.48
CA THR A 146 2.76 -0.11 6.77
C THR A 146 3.83 0.49 7.69
N SER A 147 3.43 1.36 8.63
CA SER A 147 4.38 1.93 9.59
C SER A 147 4.89 0.88 10.57
N ALA A 148 4.02 -0.02 11.06
CA ALA A 148 4.42 -1.15 11.90
C ALA A 148 5.37 -2.12 11.17
N ASP A 149 5.17 -2.33 9.87
CA ASP A 149 6.05 -3.15 9.04
C ASP A 149 7.44 -2.50 8.88
N CYS A 150 7.48 -1.18 8.65
CA CYS A 150 8.73 -0.40 8.64
C CYS A 150 9.45 -0.44 9.99
N LEU A 151 8.72 -0.30 11.10
CA LEU A 151 9.26 -0.35 12.47
C LEU A 151 9.93 -1.70 12.72
N GLY A 152 9.23 -2.80 12.44
CA GLY A 152 9.78 -4.14 12.63
C GLY A 152 11.02 -4.42 11.77
N ASN A 153 11.04 -3.95 10.51
CA ASN A 153 12.22 -4.05 9.67
C ASN A 153 13.37 -3.20 10.20
N ALA A 154 13.13 -1.95 10.60
CA ALA A 154 14.17 -1.06 11.11
C ALA A 154 14.85 -1.62 12.37
N LEU A 155 14.07 -2.17 13.29
CA LEU A 155 14.60 -2.84 14.49
C LEU A 155 15.49 -4.04 14.12
N ARG A 156 15.04 -4.88 13.20
CA ARG A 156 15.78 -6.07 12.75
C ARG A 156 17.04 -5.75 11.94
N GLU A 157 17.06 -4.61 11.23
CA GLU A 157 18.27 -4.11 10.58
C GLU A 157 19.28 -3.55 11.57
N GLY A 158 18.91 -3.29 12.82
CA GLY A 158 19.77 -2.73 13.85
C GLY A 158 19.78 -1.19 13.83
N ALA A 159 18.63 -0.57 13.67
CA ALA A 159 18.45 0.86 13.94
C ALA A 159 18.85 1.19 15.39
N VAL A 160 19.45 2.36 15.61
CA VAL A 160 19.84 2.83 16.94
C VAL A 160 18.61 3.23 17.74
N GLU A 161 17.67 3.89 17.07
CA GLU A 161 16.42 4.36 17.64
C GLU A 161 15.35 4.36 16.55
N VAL A 162 14.08 4.04 16.92
CA VAL A 162 12.96 4.04 15.99
C VAL A 162 11.77 4.73 16.63
N HIS A 163 11.26 5.79 15.97
CA HIS A 163 10.05 6.50 16.32
C HIS A 163 8.96 6.25 15.27
N GLU A 164 7.82 5.71 15.69
CA GLU A 164 6.60 5.65 14.88
C GLU A 164 5.71 6.83 15.28
N ILE A 165 5.48 7.76 14.37
CA ILE A 165 4.88 9.06 14.65
C ILE A 165 3.59 9.22 13.85
N ALA A 166 2.45 9.27 14.55
CA ALA A 166 1.14 9.45 13.96
C ALA A 166 0.56 10.85 14.21
N HIS A 167 -0.02 11.45 13.16
CA HIS A 167 -0.64 12.76 13.24
C HIS A 167 -1.92 12.78 14.10
N GLY A 168 -2.71 11.71 14.04
CA GLY A 168 -4.04 11.64 14.65
C GLY A 168 -4.04 11.61 16.19
N PRO A 169 -5.24 11.71 16.79
CA PRO A 169 -5.39 11.52 18.23
C PRO A 169 -4.98 10.11 18.63
N THR A 170 -4.50 9.95 19.86
CA THR A 170 -4.19 8.63 20.42
C THR A 170 -5.45 7.75 20.37
N PRO A 171 -5.40 6.58 19.71
CA PRO A 171 -6.56 5.69 19.67
C PRO A 171 -6.92 5.18 21.08
N PRO A 172 -8.21 4.95 21.38
CA PRO A 172 -8.63 4.40 22.67
C PRO A 172 -8.07 2.98 22.84
N GLY A 173 -7.75 2.61 24.10
CA GLY A 173 -7.23 1.28 24.44
C GLY A 173 -8.25 0.17 24.26
N GLU A 174 -9.54 0.49 24.35
CA GLU A 174 -10.65 -0.44 24.23
C GLU A 174 -11.63 -0.02 23.13
N ARG A 175 -12.32 -1.01 22.58
CA ARG A 175 -13.34 -0.80 21.57
C ARG A 175 -14.59 -0.17 22.17
N GLU A 176 -15.03 0.98 21.64
CA GLU A 176 -16.32 1.59 21.97
C GLU A 176 -17.45 0.99 21.11
N PRO A 177 -18.32 0.11 21.64
CA PRO A 177 -19.25 -0.68 20.83
C PRO A 177 -20.23 0.15 19.99
N LEU A 178 -20.65 1.29 20.49
CA LEU A 178 -21.69 2.11 19.86
C LEU A 178 -21.18 3.07 18.78
N LYS A 179 -19.88 3.37 18.74
CA LYS A 179 -19.29 4.32 17.79
C LYS A 179 -18.63 3.68 16.59
N THR A 180 -18.41 2.36 16.61
CA THR A 180 -17.58 1.69 15.62
C THR A 180 -18.25 0.53 14.89
N TRP A 181 -19.41 0.06 15.34
CA TRP A 181 -20.17 -0.97 14.66
C TRP A 181 -21.07 -0.37 13.56
N PRO A 182 -21.11 -0.92 12.33
CA PRO A 182 -20.39 -2.11 11.83
C PRO A 182 -19.01 -1.81 11.22
N GLU A 183 -18.50 -0.60 11.35
CA GLU A 183 -17.26 -0.17 10.73
C GLU A 183 -16.02 -0.70 11.47
N TRP A 184 -14.86 -0.53 10.83
CA TRP A 184 -13.55 -0.90 11.41
C TRP A 184 -13.28 -0.09 12.68
N PRO A 185 -13.10 -0.72 13.84
CA PRO A 185 -13.02 0.01 15.09
C PRO A 185 -11.76 0.85 15.19
N VAL A 186 -11.91 2.12 15.56
CA VAL A 186 -10.81 2.97 15.99
C VAL A 186 -10.38 2.52 17.39
N VAL A 187 -9.34 1.70 17.44
CA VAL A 187 -8.79 1.15 18.69
C VAL A 187 -7.27 1.09 18.57
N MET A 188 -6.57 1.23 19.69
CA MET A 188 -5.13 1.04 19.75
C MET A 188 -4.77 -0.37 19.30
N ARG A 189 -4.03 -0.48 18.20
CA ARG A 189 -3.52 -1.76 17.73
C ARG A 189 -2.06 -1.91 18.10
N THR A 190 -1.74 -3.04 18.68
CA THR A 190 -0.35 -3.42 18.95
C THR A 190 -0.03 -4.65 18.11
N TYR A 191 0.79 -4.46 17.10
CA TYR A 191 1.31 -5.54 16.27
C TYR A 191 2.52 -6.22 16.95
N ALA A 192 2.90 -7.40 16.49
CA ALA A 192 4.07 -8.11 17.02
C ALA A 192 5.34 -7.25 16.94
N ALA A 193 5.52 -6.50 15.85
CA ALA A 193 6.64 -5.58 15.68
C ALA A 193 6.77 -4.55 16.81
N HIS A 194 5.65 -4.02 17.32
CA HIS A 194 5.67 -3.06 18.44
C HIS A 194 6.14 -3.68 19.76
N GLN A 195 6.06 -5.00 19.91
CA GLN A 195 6.56 -5.70 21.10
C GLN A 195 8.08 -5.89 21.06
N GLU A 196 8.71 -5.71 19.90
CA GLU A 196 10.15 -5.83 19.72
C GLU A 196 10.89 -4.54 20.12
N GLY A 197 10.19 -3.40 20.16
CA GLY A 197 10.76 -2.12 20.55
C GLY A 197 10.20 -0.94 19.76
N GLY A 198 10.96 0.18 19.79
CA GLY A 198 10.57 1.44 19.19
C GLY A 198 9.65 2.28 20.09
N GLN A 199 9.57 3.56 19.78
CA GLN A 199 8.71 4.53 20.46
C GLN A 199 7.52 4.84 19.57
N ARG A 200 6.31 4.87 20.15
CA ARG A 200 5.08 5.20 19.40
C ARG A 200 4.53 6.52 19.93
N GLU A 201 4.29 7.41 18.99
CA GLU A 201 3.86 8.77 19.27
C GLU A 201 2.65 9.16 18.44
N TRP A 202 1.75 9.91 19.04
CA TRP A 202 0.54 10.44 18.40
C TRP A 202 0.46 11.95 18.61
N GLN A 203 -0.51 12.58 17.95
CA GLN A 203 -0.78 14.01 18.13
C GLN A 203 0.43 14.87 17.74
N PHE A 204 1.06 14.51 16.62
CA PHE A 204 2.24 15.20 16.13
C PHE A 204 2.01 15.70 14.69
N VAL A 205 2.31 16.95 14.44
CA VAL A 205 2.32 17.56 13.10
C VAL A 205 3.76 17.78 12.68
N THR A 206 4.11 17.26 11.51
CA THR A 206 5.42 17.53 10.89
C THR A 206 5.35 18.88 10.18
N ASP A 207 6.27 19.77 10.47
CA ASP A 207 6.39 21.11 9.87
C ASP A 207 7.46 21.17 8.80
N GLY A 208 8.46 20.25 8.85
CA GLY A 208 9.54 20.20 7.90
C GLY A 208 10.69 19.28 8.31
N PHE A 209 11.75 19.37 7.56
CA PHE A 209 12.97 18.60 7.76
C PHE A 209 14.17 19.53 7.69
N GLU A 210 15.14 19.33 8.57
CA GLU A 210 16.39 20.04 8.53
C GLU A 210 17.54 19.11 8.14
N GLY A 211 18.53 19.68 7.44
CA GLY A 211 19.66 18.92 6.96
C GLY A 211 20.94 19.71 6.91
N LYS A 212 22.03 19.00 6.74
CA LYS A 212 23.35 19.53 6.52
C LYS A 212 23.99 18.84 5.32
N ASP A 213 24.59 19.63 4.43
CA ASP A 213 25.26 19.12 3.22
C ASP A 213 24.34 18.20 2.37
N GLY A 214 23.04 18.57 2.27
CA GLY A 214 22.03 17.82 1.51
C GLY A 214 21.49 16.58 2.19
N ARG A 215 21.90 16.26 3.44
CA ARG A 215 21.47 15.08 4.19
C ARG A 215 20.58 15.47 5.37
N LEU A 216 19.58 14.67 5.61
CA LEU A 216 18.68 14.79 6.74
C LEU A 216 19.44 14.71 8.07
N THR A 217 19.09 15.59 9.02
CA THR A 217 19.60 15.56 10.39
C THR A 217 18.50 15.66 11.44
N HIS A 218 17.40 16.34 11.13
CA HIS A 218 16.28 16.49 12.06
C HIS A 218 14.93 16.48 11.36
N LEU A 219 13.95 15.94 12.07
CA LEU A 219 12.53 16.14 11.83
C LEU A 219 12.05 17.30 12.69
N VAL A 220 11.41 18.28 12.08
CA VAL A 220 10.84 19.45 12.75
C VAL A 220 9.33 19.31 12.81
N GLY A 221 8.73 19.59 13.97
CA GLY A 221 7.29 19.54 14.11
C GLY A 221 6.80 20.06 15.44
N HIS A 222 5.53 19.88 15.72
CA HIS A 222 4.93 20.29 16.97
C HIS A 222 3.87 19.32 17.46
N ARG A 223 3.65 19.31 18.76
CA ARG A 223 2.55 18.56 19.39
C ARG A 223 1.22 19.29 19.19
N VAL A 224 0.16 18.51 19.00
CA VAL A 224 -1.20 19.01 18.87
C VAL A 224 -2.13 18.32 19.86
N GLU A 225 -3.23 18.97 20.16
CA GLU A 225 -4.35 18.41 20.91
C GLU A 225 -5.58 18.32 20.00
N PHE A 226 -6.50 17.42 20.33
CA PHE A 226 -7.79 17.26 19.63
C PHE A 226 -8.95 17.49 20.60
N PRO A 227 -9.24 18.76 20.99
CA PRO A 227 -10.29 19.07 21.95
C PRO A 227 -11.66 18.58 21.44
N GLY A 228 -12.41 17.90 22.32
CA GLY A 228 -13.73 17.36 22.01
C GLY A 228 -13.76 16.17 21.05
N TYR A 229 -12.62 15.58 20.71
CA TYR A 229 -12.58 14.40 19.84
C TYR A 229 -13.32 13.20 20.44
N ALA A 230 -13.15 12.95 21.71
CA ALA A 230 -13.82 11.83 22.40
C ALA A 230 -15.35 11.90 22.32
N GLU A 231 -15.91 13.11 22.35
CA GLU A 231 -17.36 13.36 22.33
C GLU A 231 -17.91 13.44 20.91
N THR A 232 -17.18 14.06 19.99
CA THR A 232 -17.68 14.42 18.66
C THR A 232 -17.15 13.56 17.51
N GLY A 233 -16.03 12.88 17.72
CA GLY A 233 -15.28 12.18 16.66
C GLY A 233 -14.59 13.12 15.64
N VAL A 234 -14.70 14.45 15.85
CA VAL A 234 -14.15 15.44 14.92
C VAL A 234 -12.65 15.63 15.17
N ARG A 235 -11.83 15.36 14.15
CA ARG A 235 -10.37 15.52 14.19
C ARG A 235 -9.98 16.95 13.80
N LYS A 236 -10.08 17.88 14.75
CA LYS A 236 -9.63 19.26 14.57
C LYS A 236 -8.43 19.52 15.49
N PRO A 237 -7.19 19.47 14.98
CA PRO A 237 -6.00 19.70 15.78
C PRO A 237 -5.87 21.18 16.18
N VAL A 238 -5.36 21.40 17.38
CA VAL A 238 -4.91 22.72 17.86
C VAL A 238 -3.49 22.57 18.41
N PRO A 239 -2.59 23.54 18.20
CA PRO A 239 -1.22 23.46 18.75
C PRO A 239 -1.23 23.36 20.28
N ALA A 240 -0.45 22.43 20.79
CA ALA A 240 -0.21 22.32 22.22
C ALA A 240 0.80 23.39 22.67
N LYS A 241 0.67 23.89 23.89
CA LYS A 241 1.61 24.87 24.45
C LYS A 241 3.02 24.28 24.59
N GLY A 242 4.04 24.96 24.01
CA GLY A 242 5.42 24.52 24.07
C GLY A 242 5.66 23.20 23.33
N GLY A 243 4.81 22.90 22.36
CA GLY A 243 4.82 21.65 21.63
C GLY A 243 5.82 21.54 20.49
N GLU A 244 6.70 22.54 20.29
CA GLU A 244 7.77 22.47 19.27
C GLU A 244 8.72 21.31 19.59
N VAL A 245 9.03 20.53 18.56
CA VAL A 245 9.89 19.34 18.64
C VAL A 245 10.91 19.39 17.54
N LEU A 246 12.16 19.20 17.89
CA LEU A 246 13.28 18.96 17.00
C LEU A 246 13.82 17.56 17.32
N LEU A 247 13.53 16.59 16.45
CA LEU A 247 13.94 15.21 16.65
C LEU A 247 15.13 14.89 15.74
N GLU A 248 16.25 14.48 16.35
CA GLU A 248 17.42 14.02 15.60
C GLU A 248 17.11 12.72 14.86
N VAL A 249 17.27 12.72 13.53
CA VAL A 249 16.99 11.54 12.69
C VAL A 249 17.95 11.48 11.50
N ASP A 250 18.28 10.27 11.09
CA ASP A 250 19.12 9.97 9.94
C ASP A 250 18.33 9.36 8.78
N LEU A 251 17.09 8.91 9.05
CA LEU A 251 16.19 8.30 8.08
C LEU A 251 14.74 8.63 8.45
N VAL A 252 13.97 9.11 7.48
CA VAL A 252 12.52 9.26 7.57
C VAL A 252 11.84 8.35 6.56
N LEU A 253 10.85 7.57 7.02
CA LEU A 253 10.02 6.72 6.18
C LEU A 253 8.58 7.24 6.18
N LEU A 254 8.07 7.64 5.01
CA LEU A 254 6.72 8.13 4.84
C LEU A 254 5.76 6.96 4.64
N ALA A 255 5.03 6.60 5.70
CA ALA A 255 4.03 5.53 5.75
C ALA A 255 2.61 6.11 5.91
N ILE A 256 2.30 7.22 5.21
CA ILE A 256 1.08 8.03 5.36
C ILE A 256 -0.03 7.66 4.36
N GLY A 257 0.09 6.51 3.70
CA GLY A 257 -0.91 5.96 2.80
C GLY A 257 -0.76 6.38 1.34
N PHE A 258 -1.82 6.10 0.58
CA PHE A 258 -1.85 6.27 -0.87
C PHE A 258 -2.99 7.19 -1.30
N THR A 259 -2.91 7.71 -2.52
CA THR A 259 -3.90 8.65 -3.10
C THR A 259 -4.63 8.09 -4.31
N GLY A 260 -4.50 6.80 -4.59
CA GLY A 260 -5.12 6.14 -5.73
C GLY A 260 -4.11 5.44 -6.63
N THR A 261 -4.46 5.26 -7.90
CA THR A 261 -3.60 4.67 -8.92
C THR A 261 -2.49 5.63 -9.33
N GLU A 262 -1.37 5.09 -9.79
CA GLU A 262 -0.39 5.91 -10.52
C GLU A 262 -1.00 6.36 -11.85
N GLU A 263 -0.55 7.50 -12.35
CA GLU A 263 -0.88 7.97 -13.70
C GLU A 263 0.09 7.32 -14.70
N ASP A 264 0.06 5.98 -14.74
CA ASP A 264 0.91 5.20 -15.60
C ASP A 264 0.25 4.85 -16.95
N ASP A 265 1.04 4.34 -17.86
CA ASP A 265 0.65 4.08 -19.25
C ASP A 265 -0.55 3.13 -19.35
N VAL A 266 -0.75 2.20 -18.41
CA VAL A 266 -1.85 1.23 -18.47
C VAL A 266 -3.21 1.92 -18.37
N TYR A 267 -3.34 2.95 -17.52
CA TYR A 267 -4.59 3.69 -17.39
C TYR A 267 -4.82 4.66 -18.53
N VAL A 268 -3.76 5.35 -18.94
CA VAL A 268 -3.82 6.26 -20.10
C VAL A 268 -4.21 5.48 -21.37
N GLN A 269 -3.59 4.35 -21.64
CA GLN A 269 -3.88 3.53 -22.82
C GLN A 269 -5.23 2.82 -22.73
N SER A 270 -5.66 2.41 -21.53
CA SER A 270 -6.97 1.79 -21.36
C SER A 270 -8.13 2.75 -21.64
N GLY A 271 -7.91 4.06 -21.52
CA GLY A 271 -8.95 5.07 -21.61
C GLY A 271 -9.97 5.00 -20.45
N ALA A 272 -9.65 4.27 -19.39
CA ALA A 272 -10.50 4.17 -18.21
C ALA A 272 -10.51 5.50 -17.46
N ALA A 273 -11.71 6.02 -17.13
CA ALA A 273 -11.83 7.26 -16.40
C ALA A 273 -11.30 7.11 -14.96
N ILE A 274 -10.53 8.11 -14.52
CA ILE A 274 -10.03 8.24 -13.16
C ILE A 274 -10.84 9.31 -12.46
N GLY A 275 -11.47 8.96 -11.34
CA GLY A 275 -12.30 9.88 -10.56
C GLY A 275 -11.48 10.83 -9.67
N GLU A 276 -12.17 11.75 -9.01
CA GLU A 276 -11.56 12.78 -8.13
C GLU A 276 -10.68 12.17 -6.99
N ARG A 277 -10.96 10.93 -6.59
CA ARG A 277 -10.17 10.22 -5.59
C ARG A 277 -8.89 9.59 -6.14
N GLY A 278 -8.61 9.73 -7.43
CA GLY A 278 -7.47 9.10 -8.10
C GLY A 278 -7.65 7.58 -8.30
N THR A 279 -8.88 7.08 -8.30
CA THR A 279 -9.20 5.66 -8.52
C THR A 279 -10.00 5.48 -9.81
N VAL A 280 -9.95 4.29 -10.40
CA VAL A 280 -10.69 3.96 -11.62
C VAL A 280 -12.20 4.01 -11.34
N GLU A 281 -12.95 4.69 -12.21
CA GLU A 281 -14.41 4.70 -12.16
C GLU A 281 -14.97 3.45 -12.84
N ILE A 282 -15.91 2.82 -12.18
CA ILE A 282 -16.63 1.64 -12.67
C ILE A 282 -18.14 1.79 -12.48
N ASP A 283 -18.91 1.05 -13.27
CA ASP A 283 -20.33 0.84 -13.04
C ASP A 283 -20.60 -0.30 -12.04
N ALA A 284 -21.88 -0.62 -11.82
CA ALA A 284 -22.29 -1.71 -10.94
C ALA A 284 -21.85 -3.12 -11.43
N GLY A 285 -21.49 -3.26 -12.70
CA GLY A 285 -20.96 -4.47 -13.32
C GLY A 285 -19.45 -4.51 -13.38
N TYR A 286 -18.73 -3.62 -12.66
CA TYR A 286 -17.28 -3.51 -12.70
C TYR A 286 -16.70 -3.03 -14.05
N ALA A 287 -17.54 -2.67 -15.03
CA ALA A 287 -17.09 -2.14 -16.30
C ALA A 287 -16.59 -0.68 -16.13
N THR A 288 -15.47 -0.38 -16.77
CA THR A 288 -14.93 0.98 -16.86
C THR A 288 -15.64 1.77 -17.97
N SER A 289 -15.25 3.02 -18.18
CA SER A 289 -15.71 3.82 -19.33
C SER A 289 -15.30 3.25 -20.70
N THR A 290 -14.38 2.28 -20.73
CA THR A 290 -13.88 1.64 -21.95
C THR A 290 -14.50 0.25 -22.15
N PRO A 291 -15.18 -0.01 -23.27
CA PRO A 291 -15.78 -1.33 -23.54
C PRO A 291 -14.76 -2.46 -23.48
N GLY A 292 -15.13 -3.58 -22.82
CA GLY A 292 -14.27 -4.74 -22.64
C GLY A 292 -13.19 -4.59 -21.58
N VAL A 293 -13.11 -3.42 -20.89
CA VAL A 293 -12.18 -3.17 -19.80
C VAL A 293 -12.94 -3.05 -18.49
N PHE A 294 -12.53 -3.85 -17.51
CA PHE A 294 -13.08 -3.90 -16.15
C PHE A 294 -11.99 -3.52 -15.14
N ALA A 295 -12.38 -3.14 -13.93
CA ALA A 295 -11.41 -2.86 -12.87
C ALA A 295 -11.91 -3.31 -11.50
N CYS A 296 -11.00 -3.69 -10.59
CA CYS A 296 -11.34 -4.10 -9.23
C CYS A 296 -10.20 -3.88 -8.22
N GLY A 297 -10.52 -4.11 -6.95
CA GLY A 297 -9.59 -3.99 -5.84
C GLY A 297 -9.23 -2.54 -5.53
N ASP A 298 -8.02 -2.32 -5.01
CA ASP A 298 -7.58 -1.00 -4.58
C ASP A 298 -7.48 0.01 -5.73
N ALA A 299 -7.36 -0.45 -6.97
CA ALA A 299 -7.43 0.42 -8.14
C ALA A 299 -8.76 1.20 -8.24
N VAL A 300 -9.84 0.62 -7.73
CA VAL A 300 -11.20 1.18 -7.73
C VAL A 300 -11.56 1.80 -6.37
N ARG A 301 -11.23 1.12 -5.30
CA ARG A 301 -11.64 1.49 -3.93
C ARG A 301 -10.66 2.43 -3.23
N GLY A 302 -9.41 2.49 -3.69
CA GLY A 302 -8.27 2.99 -2.94
C GLY A 302 -7.72 1.91 -2.01
N ALA A 303 -6.58 2.19 -1.36
CA ALA A 303 -5.92 1.24 -0.47
C ALA A 303 -6.84 0.83 0.70
N ASP A 304 -7.14 -0.47 0.79
CA ASP A 304 -8.08 -1.05 1.75
C ASP A 304 -7.54 -2.40 2.28
N LEU A 305 -8.39 -3.15 2.95
CA LEU A 305 -8.03 -4.42 3.57
C LEU A 305 -7.88 -5.55 2.53
N VAL A 306 -6.97 -6.49 2.84
CA VAL A 306 -6.76 -7.71 2.05
C VAL A 306 -8.08 -8.44 1.75
N VAL A 307 -8.95 -8.58 2.77
CA VAL A 307 -10.24 -9.28 2.62
C VAL A 307 -11.21 -8.54 1.70
N THR A 308 -11.18 -7.21 1.72
CA THR A 308 -12.00 -6.36 0.83
C THR A 308 -11.55 -6.51 -0.62
N ALA A 309 -10.24 -6.45 -0.87
CA ALA A 309 -9.68 -6.61 -2.21
C ALA A 309 -9.99 -8.00 -2.80
N ILE A 310 -9.88 -9.08 -2.00
CA ILE A 310 -10.25 -10.44 -2.42
C ILE A 310 -11.74 -10.54 -2.74
N ALA A 311 -12.61 -10.00 -1.90
CA ALA A 311 -14.06 -10.02 -2.11
C ALA A 311 -14.44 -9.26 -3.39
N ASP A 312 -13.82 -8.10 -3.60
CA ASP A 312 -14.01 -7.26 -4.77
C ASP A 312 -13.58 -7.96 -6.06
N GLY A 313 -12.39 -8.57 -6.07
CA GLY A 313 -11.92 -9.36 -7.20
C GLY A 313 -12.84 -10.53 -7.56
N ARG A 314 -13.39 -11.23 -6.56
CA ARG A 314 -14.39 -12.30 -6.78
C ARG A 314 -15.67 -11.78 -7.44
N GLN A 315 -16.16 -10.64 -6.98
CA GLN A 315 -17.36 -10.00 -7.53
C GLN A 315 -17.12 -9.53 -8.96
N CYS A 316 -15.96 -8.92 -9.22
CA CYS A 316 -15.55 -8.53 -10.57
C CYS A 316 -15.48 -9.75 -11.50
N GLY A 317 -14.83 -10.84 -11.09
CA GLY A 317 -14.76 -12.07 -11.90
C GLY A 317 -16.15 -12.64 -12.22
N ALA A 318 -17.09 -12.61 -11.26
CA ALA A 318 -18.46 -13.03 -11.49
C ALA A 318 -19.21 -12.09 -12.47
N ALA A 319 -19.01 -10.79 -12.38
CA ALA A 319 -19.59 -9.80 -13.27
C ALA A 319 -19.07 -9.93 -14.71
N VAL A 320 -17.75 -10.14 -14.86
CA VAL A 320 -17.13 -10.39 -16.18
C VAL A 320 -17.68 -11.67 -16.79
N HIS A 321 -17.78 -12.77 -16.02
CA HIS A 321 -18.40 -14.01 -16.50
C HIS A 321 -19.83 -13.75 -17.00
N ALA A 322 -20.66 -13.05 -16.25
CA ALA A 322 -22.02 -12.73 -16.65
C ALA A 322 -22.12 -11.86 -17.92
N THR A 323 -21.07 -11.09 -18.22
CA THR A 323 -21.02 -10.27 -19.44
C THR A 323 -20.61 -11.09 -20.66
N LEU A 324 -19.79 -12.13 -20.47
CA LEU A 324 -19.25 -12.97 -21.54
C LEU A 324 -20.11 -14.21 -21.84
N ALA A 325 -21.00 -14.62 -20.93
CA ALA A 325 -21.90 -15.77 -21.05
C ALA A 325 -23.16 -15.43 -21.87
#